data_fac0a57b7494b157488044e8ccac5c64
#
_entry.id   fac0a57b7494b157488044e8ccac5c64
#
_cell.length_a   1.000
_cell.length_b   1.000
_cell.length_c   1.000
_cell.angle_alpha   90.00
_cell.angle_beta   90.00
_cell.angle_gamma   90.00
#
_symmetry.space_group_name_H-M   'P 1'
#
loop_
_entity.id
_entity.type
_entity.pdbx_description
1 polymer ?
#
loop_
_entity_poly.entity_id
_entity_poly.type
_entity_poly.pdbx_seq_one_letter_code
_entity_poly.pdbx_strand_id
1 'polypeptide(L)'
;MRTIHHTHRAFTLIELLVVIAIIALLIGILLPALGKARVAAYRTQGLANAKTNAAAIQMYADANDDAYPFIQPGEDPIGGMGGGGMRFITVEWYPAGTLIATNDLFMVGWAWPSLVSDIIPWEEGYPTWVSPGMETELPDADDFDFGGSSGQEPHTMVSWRLSHSFLADPGLWAEGGPKGSSEEIDAMIRAVRTHEVAFTSSKAMLWDTHLAFLPKEPAVREGHWDAATPMAFPDGHADSKNPLDATPGVGNVLGEGSDERLNNTPDGVRGVDY
;
A
#
# COMPACT_ATOMS: atom_id res chain seq x y z
N MET A 1 -51.24 -4.66 59.11
CA MET A 1 -50.83 -4.93 57.72
C MET A 1 -50.89 -3.61 56.98
N ARG A 2 -49.76 -2.99 56.66
CA ARG A 2 -49.72 -1.64 56.08
C ARG A 2 -49.50 -1.75 54.63
N THR A 3 -50.50 -1.53 53.80
CA THR A 3 -50.44 -1.59 52.32
C THR A 3 -49.69 -0.37 51.81
N ILE A 4 -48.51 -0.60 51.20
CA ILE A 4 -47.74 0.46 50.55
C ILE A 4 -48.33 0.65 49.16
N HIS A 5 -49.03 1.74 48.96
CA HIS A 5 -49.48 2.15 47.64
C HIS A 5 -48.32 2.78 46.86
N HIS A 6 -47.76 2.04 45.90
CA HIS A 6 -46.87 2.61 44.91
C HIS A 6 -47.68 3.45 43.92
N THR A 7 -47.56 4.75 43.98
CA THR A 7 -48.10 5.65 42.94
C THR A 7 -47.22 5.54 41.71
N HIS A 8 -47.68 4.80 40.70
CA HIS A 8 -47.05 4.81 39.38
C HIS A 8 -47.35 6.18 38.74
N ARG A 9 -46.34 7.02 38.56
CA ARG A 9 -46.44 8.20 37.73
C ARG A 9 -46.66 7.77 36.29
N ALA A 10 -47.77 8.07 35.67
CA ALA A 10 -48.02 7.82 34.27
C ALA A 10 -47.20 8.80 33.42
N PHE A 11 -46.47 8.29 32.45
CA PHE A 11 -45.67 9.08 31.52
C PHE A 11 -46.58 9.75 30.50
N THR A 12 -46.46 11.06 30.30
CA THR A 12 -47.26 11.79 29.31
C THR A 12 -46.67 11.66 27.91
N LEU A 13 -47.50 11.70 26.88
CA LEU A 13 -47.09 11.71 25.47
C LEU A 13 -46.11 12.87 25.17
N ILE A 14 -46.32 14.02 25.83
CA ILE A 14 -45.48 15.21 25.65
C ILE A 14 -44.08 14.99 26.23
N GLU A 15 -43.96 14.38 27.41
CA GLU A 15 -42.65 14.06 28.01
C GLU A 15 -41.84 13.11 27.12
N LEU A 16 -42.50 12.10 26.53
CA LEU A 16 -41.83 11.20 25.60
C LEU A 16 -41.38 11.94 24.34
N LEU A 17 -42.24 12.80 23.77
CA LEU A 17 -41.96 13.53 22.54
C LEU A 17 -40.78 14.50 22.71
N VAL A 18 -40.69 15.20 23.84
CA VAL A 18 -39.58 16.12 24.15
C VAL A 18 -38.27 15.35 24.28
N VAL A 19 -38.29 14.19 24.93
CA VAL A 19 -37.08 13.36 25.10
C VAL A 19 -36.56 12.88 23.75
N ILE A 20 -37.41 12.33 22.87
CA ILE A 20 -36.97 11.89 21.55
C ILE A 20 -36.49 13.06 20.68
N ALA A 21 -37.08 14.24 20.80
CA ALA A 21 -36.64 15.45 20.10
C ALA A 21 -35.22 15.87 20.52
N ILE A 22 -34.93 15.84 21.84
CA ILE A 22 -33.61 16.16 22.37
C ILE A 22 -32.57 15.09 21.90
N ILE A 23 -32.93 13.81 21.97
CA ILE A 23 -32.05 12.72 21.49
C ILE A 23 -31.76 12.89 19.99
N ALA A 24 -32.77 13.15 19.18
CA ALA A 24 -32.61 13.38 17.74
C ALA A 24 -31.68 14.55 17.43
N LEU A 25 -31.84 15.67 18.19
CA LEU A 25 -30.96 16.84 18.07
C LEU A 25 -29.49 16.49 18.43
N LEU A 26 -29.29 15.78 19.54
CA LEU A 26 -27.95 15.37 19.96
C LEU A 26 -27.29 14.45 18.93
N ILE A 27 -28.00 13.44 18.43
CA ILE A 27 -27.51 12.52 17.38
C ILE A 27 -27.18 13.30 16.10
N GLY A 28 -28.04 14.24 15.70
CA GLY A 28 -27.84 15.07 14.51
C GLY A 28 -26.54 15.88 14.53
N ILE A 29 -26.07 16.29 15.72
CA ILE A 29 -24.80 17.01 15.89
C ILE A 29 -23.61 16.03 16.01
N LEU A 30 -23.82 14.88 16.66
CA LEU A 30 -22.75 13.92 16.94
C LEU A 30 -22.31 13.12 15.72
N LEU A 31 -23.24 12.71 14.83
CA LEU A 31 -22.90 11.88 13.67
C LEU A 31 -21.86 12.51 12.73
N PRO A 32 -21.99 13.79 12.32
CA PRO A 32 -20.96 14.43 11.48
C PRO A 32 -19.62 14.57 12.19
N ALA A 33 -19.62 14.84 13.50
CA ALA A 33 -18.39 14.96 14.27
C ALA A 33 -17.67 13.62 14.41
N LEU A 34 -18.40 12.53 14.66
CA LEU A 34 -17.86 11.17 14.75
C LEU A 34 -17.24 10.72 13.43
N GLY A 35 -17.89 11.03 12.29
CA GLY A 35 -17.32 10.72 10.97
C GLY A 35 -15.96 11.36 10.75
N LYS A 36 -15.81 12.64 11.07
CA LYS A 36 -14.52 13.36 10.97
C LYS A 36 -13.47 12.79 11.92
N ALA A 37 -13.84 12.48 13.15
CA ALA A 37 -12.95 11.89 14.14
C ALA A 37 -12.44 10.50 13.69
N ARG A 38 -13.30 9.68 13.08
CA ARG A 38 -12.95 8.37 12.55
C ARG A 38 -11.91 8.48 11.42
N VAL A 39 -12.11 9.39 10.48
CA VAL A 39 -11.14 9.64 9.39
C VAL A 39 -9.79 10.08 9.95
N ALA A 40 -9.79 10.98 10.95
CA ALA A 40 -8.54 11.42 11.59
C ALA A 40 -7.82 10.27 12.32
N ALA A 41 -8.56 9.40 13.01
CA ALA A 41 -8.01 8.21 13.66
C ALA A 41 -7.38 7.25 12.64
N TYR A 42 -8.06 6.96 11.54
CA TYR A 42 -7.54 6.10 10.49
C TYR A 42 -6.31 6.69 9.78
N ARG A 43 -6.25 8.01 9.58
CA ARG A 43 -5.03 8.65 9.07
C ARG A 43 -3.84 8.45 10.01
N THR A 44 -4.06 8.59 11.30
CA THR A 44 -3.00 8.32 12.31
C THR A 44 -2.58 6.85 12.28
N GLN A 45 -3.53 5.94 12.16
CA GLN A 45 -3.25 4.50 11.99
C GLN A 45 -2.46 4.24 10.71
N GLY A 46 -2.82 4.86 9.58
CA GLY A 46 -2.08 4.74 8.32
C GLY A 46 -0.62 5.17 8.45
N LEU A 47 -0.35 6.28 9.15
CA LEU A 47 1.03 6.70 9.43
C LEU A 47 1.77 5.73 10.36
N ALA A 48 1.08 5.13 11.33
CA ALA A 48 1.68 4.11 12.18
C ALA A 48 1.99 2.84 11.37
N ASN A 49 1.06 2.39 10.51
CA ASN A 49 1.28 1.27 9.59
C ASN A 49 2.46 1.54 8.65
N ALA A 50 2.55 2.74 8.08
CA ALA A 50 3.67 3.15 7.24
C ALA A 50 5.01 2.98 7.94
N LYS A 51 5.13 3.43 9.19
CA LYS A 51 6.34 3.25 10.01
C LYS A 51 6.66 1.80 10.29
N THR A 52 5.65 1.00 10.64
CA THR A 52 5.82 -0.44 10.91
C THR A 52 6.31 -1.16 9.65
N ASN A 53 5.71 -0.86 8.51
CA ASN A 53 6.09 -1.46 7.22
C ASN A 53 7.50 -1.03 6.79
N ALA A 54 7.87 0.25 6.99
CA ALA A 54 9.22 0.71 6.74
C ALA A 54 10.25 0.01 7.62
N ALA A 55 9.93 -0.19 8.90
CA ALA A 55 10.80 -0.93 9.82
C ALA A 55 10.97 -2.40 9.38
N ALA A 56 9.91 -3.06 8.91
CA ALA A 56 10.00 -4.43 8.38
C ALA A 56 10.93 -4.50 7.16
N ILE A 57 10.81 -3.54 6.25
CA ILE A 57 11.70 -3.45 5.07
C ILE A 57 13.15 -3.18 5.48
N GLN A 58 13.38 -2.33 6.47
CA GLN A 58 14.74 -2.08 6.98
C GLN A 58 15.33 -3.33 7.64
N MET A 59 14.54 -4.05 8.45
CA MET A 59 14.98 -5.33 9.04
C MET A 59 15.30 -6.37 7.96
N TYR A 60 14.53 -6.41 6.88
CA TYR A 60 14.87 -7.25 5.73
C TYR A 60 16.22 -6.84 5.11
N ALA A 61 16.42 -5.54 4.87
CA ALA A 61 17.66 -5.05 4.29
C ALA A 61 18.88 -5.38 5.18
N ASP A 62 18.75 -5.19 6.49
CA ASP A 62 19.81 -5.52 7.48
C ASP A 62 20.17 -7.02 7.46
N ALA A 63 19.20 -7.89 7.14
CA ALA A 63 19.41 -9.34 7.04
C ALA A 63 19.88 -9.79 5.64
N ASN A 64 19.82 -8.93 4.62
CA ASN A 64 20.08 -9.25 3.22
C ASN A 64 21.13 -8.33 2.58
N ASP A 65 22.29 -8.19 3.18
CA ASP A 65 23.43 -7.42 2.66
C ASP A 65 23.08 -5.97 2.27
N ASP A 66 22.30 -5.29 3.10
CA ASP A 66 21.77 -3.92 2.88
C ASP A 66 20.87 -3.79 1.64
N ALA A 67 20.35 -4.88 1.10
CA ALA A 67 19.47 -4.87 -0.07
C ALA A 67 18.01 -4.73 0.32
N TYR A 68 17.31 -3.79 -0.32
CA TYR A 68 15.86 -3.68 -0.21
C TYR A 68 15.14 -4.94 -0.75
N PRO A 69 13.91 -5.23 -0.32
CA PRO A 69 13.15 -6.38 -0.80
C PRO A 69 13.12 -6.42 -2.32
N PHE A 70 13.61 -7.50 -2.88
CA PHE A 70 13.71 -7.70 -4.32
C PHE A 70 13.54 -9.17 -4.65
N ILE A 71 12.80 -9.46 -5.69
CA ILE A 71 12.59 -10.81 -6.17
C ILE A 71 13.53 -11.03 -7.35
N GLN A 72 14.48 -11.94 -7.17
CA GLN A 72 15.40 -12.32 -8.26
C GLN A 72 14.59 -12.97 -9.39
N PRO A 73 14.71 -12.49 -10.62
CA PRO A 73 14.14 -13.19 -11.76
C PRO A 73 14.71 -14.62 -11.81
N GLY A 74 13.82 -15.62 -11.92
CA GLY A 74 14.25 -17.01 -12.06
C GLY A 74 15.14 -17.20 -13.28
N GLU A 75 16.12 -18.12 -13.20
CA GLU A 75 17.04 -18.43 -14.31
C GLU A 75 16.35 -19.09 -15.51
N ASP A 76 15.16 -19.66 -15.32
CA ASP A 76 14.42 -20.33 -16.39
C ASP A 76 13.31 -19.45 -16.96
N PRO A 77 13.43 -19.00 -18.23
CA PRO A 77 12.29 -18.48 -18.94
C PRO A 77 11.31 -19.65 -19.17
N ILE A 78 10.19 -19.67 -18.47
CA ILE A 78 9.12 -20.59 -18.81
C ILE A 78 8.66 -20.25 -20.21
N GLY A 79 8.94 -21.17 -21.15
CA GLY A 79 8.94 -20.97 -22.58
C GLY A 79 7.67 -20.42 -23.15
N GLY A 80 7.81 -19.48 -24.07
CA GLY A 80 7.05 -19.48 -25.30
C GLY A 80 5.77 -18.70 -25.37
N MET A 81 5.58 -17.62 -24.61
CA MET A 81 4.49 -16.68 -24.94
C MET A 81 5.04 -15.27 -25.16
N GLY A 82 5.17 -14.92 -26.42
CA GLY A 82 5.19 -13.53 -26.92
C GLY A 82 6.40 -12.67 -26.57
N GLY A 83 7.26 -12.52 -27.50
CA GLY A 83 8.32 -11.54 -27.78
C GLY A 83 8.52 -10.35 -26.84
N GLY A 84 9.07 -10.58 -25.67
CA GLY A 84 9.53 -9.58 -24.71
C GLY A 84 9.75 -10.32 -23.40
N GLY A 85 10.98 -10.70 -23.13
CA GLY A 85 11.45 -11.54 -22.04
C GLY A 85 10.63 -11.56 -20.74
N MET A 86 9.49 -12.22 -20.75
CA MET A 86 8.71 -12.45 -19.54
C MET A 86 9.52 -13.31 -18.57
N ARG A 87 9.84 -12.77 -17.43
CA ARG A 87 10.49 -13.48 -16.35
C ARG A 87 9.44 -13.83 -15.31
N PHE A 88 9.26 -15.11 -15.03
CA PHE A 88 8.36 -15.53 -13.97
C PHE A 88 9.12 -15.50 -12.65
N ILE A 89 8.47 -14.93 -11.66
CA ILE A 89 8.96 -14.85 -10.30
C ILE A 89 8.04 -15.73 -9.47
N THR A 90 8.60 -16.71 -8.77
CA THR A 90 7.84 -17.52 -7.83
C THR A 90 7.98 -16.91 -6.45
N VAL A 91 6.85 -16.54 -5.87
CA VAL A 91 6.76 -16.00 -4.50
C VAL A 91 5.85 -16.92 -3.72
N GLU A 92 6.23 -17.29 -2.52
CA GLU A 92 5.29 -17.89 -1.59
C GLU A 92 4.33 -16.84 -1.09
N TRP A 93 3.09 -16.97 -1.52
CA TRP A 93 2.02 -16.07 -1.14
C TRP A 93 1.05 -16.78 -0.21
N TYR A 94 0.93 -16.29 1.00
CA TYR A 94 -0.03 -16.81 1.97
C TYR A 94 -1.46 -16.38 1.59
N PRO A 95 -2.49 -17.25 1.73
CA PRO A 95 -2.42 -18.66 2.14
C PRO A 95 -2.31 -19.65 0.96
N ALA A 96 -2.22 -19.14 -0.26
CA ALA A 96 -2.33 -19.96 -1.49
C ALA A 96 -1.06 -20.78 -1.81
N GLY A 97 0.02 -20.65 -1.02
CA GLY A 97 1.27 -21.32 -1.29
C GLY A 97 2.12 -20.56 -2.30
N THR A 98 2.35 -21.12 -3.47
CA THR A 98 3.22 -20.52 -4.48
C THR A 98 2.45 -19.67 -5.47
N LEU A 99 2.80 -18.40 -5.59
CA LEU A 99 2.31 -17.52 -6.63
C LEU A 99 3.36 -17.37 -7.73
N ILE A 100 2.94 -17.46 -8.97
CA ILE A 100 3.76 -17.11 -10.11
C ILE A 100 3.44 -15.67 -10.50
N ALA A 101 4.33 -14.75 -10.19
CA ALA A 101 4.24 -13.39 -10.66
C ALA A 101 4.95 -13.26 -12.01
N THR A 102 4.42 -12.44 -12.88
CA THR A 102 5.05 -12.13 -14.17
C THR A 102 6.16 -11.09 -14.00
N ASN A 103 6.93 -10.85 -15.05
CA ASN A 103 8.04 -9.88 -15.12
C ASN A 103 7.66 -8.41 -14.95
N ASP A 104 6.47 -8.16 -14.53
CA ASP A 104 5.98 -6.81 -14.27
C ASP A 104 6.55 -6.30 -12.94
N LEU A 105 7.36 -5.25 -12.99
CA LEU A 105 7.81 -4.52 -11.80
C LEU A 105 6.63 -4.06 -10.93
N PHE A 106 5.47 -3.84 -11.55
CA PHE A 106 4.23 -3.54 -10.86
C PHE A 106 3.91 -4.61 -9.81
N MET A 107 3.95 -5.89 -10.19
CA MET A 107 3.65 -7.00 -9.29
C MET A 107 4.68 -7.11 -8.15
N VAL A 108 5.96 -6.84 -8.43
CA VAL A 108 7.00 -6.86 -7.40
C VAL A 108 6.77 -5.79 -6.35
N GLY A 109 6.30 -4.60 -6.76
CA GLY A 109 5.95 -3.53 -5.83
C GLY A 109 4.84 -3.91 -4.84
N TRP A 110 3.98 -4.89 -5.17
CA TRP A 110 2.94 -5.43 -4.29
C TRP A 110 3.38 -6.67 -3.51
N ALA A 111 4.35 -7.41 -4.02
CA ALA A 111 4.80 -8.68 -3.43
C ALA A 111 5.78 -8.52 -2.26
N TRP A 112 6.19 -7.31 -1.89
CA TRP A 112 7.14 -7.07 -0.81
C TRP A 112 6.75 -7.73 0.54
N PRO A 113 5.45 -7.88 0.92
CA PRO A 113 5.08 -8.58 2.15
C PRO A 113 5.56 -10.03 2.18
N SER A 114 5.51 -10.73 1.04
CA SER A 114 6.01 -12.10 0.94
C SER A 114 7.50 -12.22 1.22
N LEU A 115 8.28 -11.17 0.89
CA LEU A 115 9.72 -11.15 1.13
C LEU A 115 10.06 -10.85 2.59
N VAL A 116 9.21 -10.11 3.30
CA VAL A 116 9.41 -9.82 4.72
C VAL A 116 8.67 -10.79 5.64
N SER A 117 7.95 -11.77 5.10
CA SER A 117 7.12 -12.71 5.87
C SER A 117 7.93 -13.64 6.78
N ASP A 118 9.20 -13.88 6.47
CA ASP A 118 10.13 -14.60 7.36
C ASP A 118 10.47 -13.78 8.62
N ILE A 119 10.30 -12.45 8.57
CA ILE A 119 10.59 -11.53 9.68
C ILE A 119 9.30 -11.21 10.44
N ILE A 120 8.22 -10.93 9.71
CA ILE A 120 6.89 -10.66 10.24
C ILE A 120 5.91 -11.62 9.57
N PRO A 121 5.44 -12.67 10.27
CA PRO A 121 4.46 -13.61 9.73
C PRO A 121 3.21 -12.91 9.21
N TRP A 122 2.57 -13.51 8.21
CA TRP A 122 1.39 -12.95 7.55
C TRP A 122 0.27 -12.59 8.53
N GLU A 123 0.03 -13.43 9.53
CA GLU A 123 -1.02 -13.23 10.53
C GLU A 123 -0.77 -11.98 11.40
N GLU A 124 0.50 -11.65 11.62
CA GLU A 124 0.90 -10.48 12.41
C GLU A 124 1.03 -9.23 11.54
N GLY A 125 1.51 -9.37 10.33
CA GLY A 125 1.81 -8.27 9.40
C GLY A 125 0.58 -7.74 8.67
N TYR A 126 -0.33 -8.62 8.27
CA TYR A 126 -1.46 -8.30 7.40
C TYR A 126 -2.31 -7.11 7.87
N PRO A 127 -2.63 -6.95 9.17
CA PRO A 127 -3.35 -5.77 9.65
C PRO A 127 -2.65 -4.43 9.38
N THR A 128 -1.33 -4.46 9.17
CA THR A 128 -0.55 -3.25 8.82
C THR A 128 -0.32 -3.11 7.32
N TRP A 129 -0.49 -4.19 6.55
CA TRP A 129 -0.31 -4.23 5.11
C TRP A 129 -1.54 -3.80 4.32
N VAL A 130 -2.68 -3.66 4.99
CA VAL A 130 -3.92 -3.16 4.41
C VAL A 130 -4.21 -1.72 4.84
N SER A 131 -4.96 -0.99 4.02
CA SER A 131 -5.37 0.38 4.32
C SER A 131 -6.29 0.41 5.55
N PRO A 132 -6.13 1.37 6.47
CA PRO A 132 -7.03 1.52 7.61
C PRO A 132 -8.48 1.62 7.15
N GLY A 133 -9.33 0.80 7.74
CA GLY A 133 -10.75 0.70 7.35
C GLY A 133 -11.07 -0.49 6.45
N MET A 134 -10.07 -1.17 5.91
CA MET A 134 -10.22 -2.49 5.29
C MET A 134 -10.32 -3.58 6.35
N GLU A 135 -10.73 -4.76 5.91
CA GLU A 135 -10.73 -5.97 6.73
C GLU A 135 -9.29 -6.37 7.07
N THR A 136 -9.07 -6.78 8.32
CA THR A 136 -7.73 -7.11 8.83
C THR A 136 -7.57 -8.60 9.14
N GLU A 137 -8.60 -9.41 8.92
CA GLU A 137 -8.50 -10.87 8.92
C GLU A 137 -7.86 -11.32 7.61
N LEU A 138 -6.90 -12.23 7.71
CA LEU A 138 -6.35 -12.87 6.52
C LEU A 138 -7.45 -13.66 5.83
N PRO A 139 -7.63 -13.48 4.52
CA PRO A 139 -8.58 -14.27 3.76
C PRO A 139 -8.17 -15.75 3.77
N ASP A 140 -9.14 -16.66 3.73
CA ASP A 140 -8.88 -18.08 3.58
C ASP A 140 -8.32 -18.41 2.19
N ALA A 141 -7.55 -19.51 2.08
CA ALA A 141 -6.96 -19.95 0.81
C ALA A 141 -7.99 -20.13 -0.31
N ASP A 142 -9.20 -20.55 0.07
CA ASP A 142 -10.31 -20.79 -0.86
C ASP A 142 -10.93 -19.49 -1.41
N ASP A 143 -10.67 -18.35 -0.77
CA ASP A 143 -11.12 -17.04 -1.23
C ASP A 143 -10.23 -16.47 -2.35
N PHE A 144 -9.09 -17.14 -2.63
CA PHE A 144 -8.16 -16.73 -3.67
C PHE A 144 -8.35 -17.51 -4.95
N ASP A 145 -8.88 -16.85 -5.96
CA ASP A 145 -8.94 -17.37 -7.33
C ASP A 145 -7.82 -16.76 -8.20
N PHE A 146 -6.67 -17.40 -8.19
CA PHE A 146 -5.48 -16.98 -8.95
C PHE A 146 -5.54 -17.30 -10.45
N GLY A 147 -6.63 -17.22 -11.11
CA GLY A 147 -6.64 -17.46 -12.55
C GLY A 147 -7.95 -18.00 -13.11
N GLY A 148 -8.92 -18.10 -12.26
CA GLY A 148 -10.28 -18.36 -12.67
C GLY A 148 -11.04 -17.04 -12.84
N SER A 149 -12.07 -17.02 -13.53
CA SER A 149 -13.01 -15.99 -13.95
C SER A 149 -13.45 -14.90 -12.95
N SER A 150 -12.92 -14.81 -11.74
CA SER A 150 -13.33 -13.82 -10.74
C SER A 150 -12.64 -12.46 -10.87
N GLY A 151 -11.55 -12.36 -11.63
CA GLY A 151 -10.88 -11.09 -11.88
C GLY A 151 -10.27 -10.43 -10.64
N GLN A 152 -10.11 -11.15 -9.54
CA GLN A 152 -9.38 -10.64 -8.38
C GLN A 152 -7.88 -10.75 -8.65
N GLU A 153 -7.25 -9.61 -8.80
CA GLU A 153 -5.81 -9.53 -9.00
C GLU A 153 -5.08 -9.58 -7.65
N PRO A 154 -3.88 -10.18 -7.57
CA PRO A 154 -3.12 -10.32 -6.31
C PRO A 154 -2.89 -9.02 -5.54
N HIS A 155 -2.89 -7.88 -6.23
CA HIS A 155 -2.75 -6.55 -5.63
C HIS A 155 -3.95 -6.10 -4.78
N THR A 156 -5.07 -6.85 -4.80
CA THR A 156 -6.21 -6.54 -3.92
C THR A 156 -5.97 -6.97 -2.48
N MET A 157 -4.94 -7.76 -2.20
CA MET A 157 -4.65 -8.30 -0.86
C MET A 157 -3.94 -7.31 0.04
N VAL A 158 -3.06 -6.49 -0.51
CA VAL A 158 -2.29 -5.50 0.25
C VAL A 158 -2.49 -4.14 -0.39
N SER A 159 -2.54 -3.11 0.43
CA SER A 159 -2.77 -1.75 -0.06
C SER A 159 -1.52 -0.88 -0.10
N TRP A 160 -0.39 -1.40 0.39
CA TRP A 160 0.88 -0.68 0.40
C TRP A 160 1.77 -1.12 -0.75
N ARG A 161 2.17 -0.16 -1.55
CA ARG A 161 3.02 -0.38 -2.72
C ARG A 161 4.45 0.09 -2.44
N LEU A 162 5.41 -0.77 -2.74
CA LEU A 162 6.83 -0.42 -2.76
C LEU A 162 7.16 0.26 -4.09
N SER A 163 7.88 1.38 -4.04
CA SER A 163 8.27 2.13 -5.23
C SER A 163 9.17 1.29 -6.16
N HIS A 164 8.88 1.33 -7.45
CA HIS A 164 9.70 0.67 -8.48
C HIS A 164 11.14 1.19 -8.52
N SER A 165 11.36 2.42 -8.06
CA SER A 165 12.71 2.97 -7.93
C SER A 165 13.63 2.14 -7.04
N PHE A 166 13.06 1.34 -6.12
CA PHE A 166 13.82 0.44 -5.24
C PHE A 166 14.07 -0.95 -5.86
N LEU A 167 13.56 -1.20 -7.05
CA LEU A 167 13.60 -2.49 -7.74
C LEU A 167 14.55 -2.51 -8.94
N ALA A 168 15.25 -1.40 -9.18
CA ALA A 168 16.15 -1.31 -10.32
C ALA A 168 17.29 -0.30 -10.07
N ASP A 169 18.37 -0.45 -10.84
CA ASP A 169 19.47 0.51 -10.87
C ASP A 169 18.93 1.93 -11.19
N PRO A 170 19.43 2.96 -10.53
CA PRO A 170 19.04 4.34 -10.81
C PRO A 170 19.16 4.75 -12.29
N GLY A 171 20.12 4.15 -13.02
CA GLY A 171 20.30 4.39 -14.45
C GLY A 171 19.10 3.97 -15.32
N LEU A 172 18.25 3.04 -14.83
CA LEU A 172 17.02 2.65 -15.52
C LEU A 172 16.04 3.82 -15.63
N TRP A 173 16.05 4.69 -14.64
CA TRP A 173 15.15 5.84 -14.49
C TRP A 173 15.79 7.16 -14.95
N ALA A 174 16.87 7.09 -15.72
CA ALA A 174 17.53 8.28 -16.24
C ALA A 174 16.59 9.06 -17.19
N GLU A 175 16.66 10.38 -17.14
CA GLU A 175 15.93 11.24 -18.08
C GLU A 175 16.33 10.91 -19.52
N GLY A 176 15.35 10.66 -20.38
CA GLY A 176 15.56 10.20 -21.77
C GLY A 176 15.69 8.68 -21.92
N GLY A 177 15.45 7.93 -20.85
CA GLY A 177 15.46 6.46 -20.82
C GLY A 177 16.84 5.85 -20.62
N PRO A 178 16.92 4.55 -20.34
CA PRO A 178 18.16 3.84 -20.15
C PRO A 178 18.96 3.80 -21.43
N LYS A 179 20.29 3.81 -21.29
CA LYS A 179 21.24 3.69 -22.39
C LYS A 179 21.90 2.33 -22.32
N GLY A 180 21.85 1.59 -23.39
CA GLY A 180 22.50 0.29 -23.51
C GLY A 180 21.76 -0.68 -24.43
N SER A 181 22.30 -1.86 -24.56
CA SER A 181 21.63 -3.00 -25.20
C SER A 181 20.49 -3.52 -24.30
N SER A 182 19.58 -4.33 -24.86
CA SER A 182 18.51 -4.98 -24.06
C SER A 182 19.08 -5.79 -22.89
N GLU A 183 20.24 -6.43 -23.08
CA GLU A 183 20.92 -7.23 -22.09
C GLU A 183 21.48 -6.37 -20.92
N GLU A 184 22.01 -5.18 -21.25
CA GLU A 184 22.47 -4.21 -20.26
C GLU A 184 21.30 -3.59 -19.48
N ILE A 185 20.18 -3.30 -20.16
CA ILE A 185 18.96 -2.80 -19.54
C ILE A 185 18.37 -3.86 -18.59
N ASP A 186 18.34 -5.11 -19.00
CA ASP A 186 17.89 -6.23 -18.18
C ASP A 186 18.75 -6.39 -16.92
N ALA A 187 20.05 -6.18 -17.02
CA ALA A 187 20.96 -6.22 -15.88
C ALA A 187 20.77 -5.07 -14.89
N MET A 188 20.04 -4.01 -15.27
CA MET A 188 19.67 -2.90 -14.37
C MET A 188 18.52 -3.26 -13.44
N ILE A 189 17.77 -4.34 -13.72
CA ILE A 189 16.71 -4.82 -12.82
C ILE A 189 17.39 -5.63 -11.72
N ARG A 190 17.55 -5.02 -10.56
CA ARG A 190 18.28 -5.59 -9.42
C ARG A 190 17.84 -5.00 -8.10
N ALA A 191 18.17 -5.67 -7.01
CA ALA A 191 18.03 -5.07 -5.69
C ALA A 191 18.80 -3.75 -5.60
N VAL A 192 18.17 -2.74 -5.04
CA VAL A 192 18.82 -1.50 -4.62
C VAL A 192 19.32 -1.65 -3.19
N ARG A 193 20.48 -1.09 -2.89
CA ARG A 193 21.04 -1.12 -1.53
C ARG A 193 20.74 0.17 -0.77
N THR A 194 20.67 0.07 0.53
CA THR A 194 20.33 1.19 1.42
C THR A 194 21.22 2.42 1.19
N HIS A 195 22.52 2.21 0.96
CA HIS A 195 23.50 3.28 0.73
C HIS A 195 23.37 3.97 -0.64
N GLU A 196 22.58 3.40 -1.57
CA GLU A 196 22.34 4.01 -2.89
C GLU A 196 21.26 5.09 -2.84
N VAL A 197 20.45 5.14 -1.77
CA VAL A 197 19.40 6.14 -1.60
C VAL A 197 20.01 7.48 -1.19
N ALA A 198 19.97 8.45 -2.09
CA ALA A 198 20.63 9.74 -1.85
C ALA A 198 19.84 10.66 -0.90
N PHE A 199 18.51 10.62 -0.97
CA PHE A 199 17.62 11.53 -0.23
C PHE A 199 16.62 10.75 0.59
N THR A 200 17.08 10.14 1.68
CA THR A 200 16.28 9.22 2.50
C THR A 200 15.02 9.82 3.11
N SER A 201 14.99 11.14 3.33
CA SER A 201 13.83 11.85 3.87
C SER A 201 12.88 12.44 2.81
N SER A 202 13.22 12.36 1.54
CA SER A 202 12.46 12.96 0.44
C SER A 202 12.12 11.97 -0.67
N LYS A 203 12.57 10.73 -0.54
CA LYS A 203 12.27 9.62 -1.46
C LYS A 203 11.20 8.73 -0.85
N ALA A 204 9.99 8.73 -1.40
CA ALA A 204 8.93 7.85 -0.95
C ALA A 204 9.31 6.39 -1.24
N MET A 205 9.22 5.54 -0.22
CA MET A 205 9.51 4.11 -0.32
C MET A 205 8.22 3.30 -0.44
N LEU A 206 7.28 3.53 0.46
CA LEU A 206 5.97 2.88 0.50
C LEU A 206 4.86 3.91 0.59
N TRP A 207 3.70 3.63 0.00
CA TRP A 207 2.48 4.43 0.19
C TRP A 207 1.22 3.58 0.10
N ASP A 208 0.16 4.05 0.77
CA ASP A 208 -1.17 3.43 0.72
C ASP A 208 -1.87 3.79 -0.60
N THR A 209 -2.22 2.79 -1.39
CA THR A 209 -2.87 2.97 -2.69
C THR A 209 -4.39 2.92 -2.64
N HIS A 210 -4.99 2.53 -1.51
CA HIS A 210 -6.44 2.34 -1.41
C HIS A 210 -7.15 3.48 -0.70
N LEU A 211 -6.54 4.08 0.33
CA LEU A 211 -7.14 5.14 1.16
C LEU A 211 -8.57 4.77 1.63
N ALA A 212 -8.78 3.50 2.01
CA ALA A 212 -10.09 2.94 2.34
C ALA A 212 -10.82 3.65 3.48
N PHE A 213 -10.10 4.47 4.25
CA PHE A 213 -10.65 5.28 5.34
C PHE A 213 -11.36 6.55 4.87
N LEU A 214 -11.25 6.91 3.61
CA LEU A 214 -11.92 8.10 3.09
C LEU A 214 -13.40 7.79 2.83
N PRO A 215 -14.32 8.69 3.23
CA PRO A 215 -15.76 8.46 3.09
C PRO A 215 -16.23 8.50 1.62
N LYS A 216 -15.40 8.99 0.73
CA LYS A 216 -15.61 9.05 -0.70
C LYS A 216 -14.25 8.87 -1.37
N GLU A 217 -14.23 8.08 -2.42
CA GLU A 217 -13.04 7.94 -3.25
C GLU A 217 -12.61 9.29 -3.80
N PRO A 218 -11.34 9.68 -3.61
CA PRO A 218 -10.80 10.88 -4.21
C PRO A 218 -10.75 10.76 -5.73
N ALA A 219 -10.57 11.86 -6.41
CA ALA A 219 -10.37 11.84 -7.85
C ALA A 219 -9.02 11.18 -8.17
N VAL A 220 -8.99 10.31 -9.19
CA VAL A 220 -7.74 9.77 -9.75
C VAL A 220 -7.22 10.76 -10.78
N ARG A 221 -5.96 11.15 -10.63
CA ARG A 221 -5.23 11.99 -11.59
C ARG A 221 -3.83 11.45 -11.77
N GLU A 222 -3.39 11.36 -13.01
CA GLU A 222 -2.04 10.84 -13.32
C GLU A 222 -1.74 9.48 -12.66
N GLY A 223 -2.75 8.58 -12.58
CA GLY A 223 -2.62 7.27 -11.94
C GLY A 223 -2.65 7.25 -10.40
N HIS A 224 -2.74 8.40 -9.74
CA HIS A 224 -2.77 8.52 -8.28
C HIS A 224 -4.05 9.16 -7.76
N TRP A 225 -4.36 8.88 -6.50
CA TRP A 225 -5.40 9.59 -5.77
C TRP A 225 -4.99 11.04 -5.52
N ASP A 226 -5.88 11.98 -5.84
CA ASP A 226 -5.71 13.40 -5.49
C ASP A 226 -6.10 13.61 -4.03
N ALA A 227 -5.31 13.08 -3.13
CA ALA A 227 -5.52 13.14 -1.69
C ALA A 227 -4.23 12.94 -0.91
N ALA A 228 -4.21 13.48 0.33
CA ALA A 228 -3.12 13.22 1.26
C ALA A 228 -3.05 11.73 1.63
N THR A 229 -1.99 11.09 1.18
CA THR A 229 -1.73 9.65 1.23
C THR A 229 -0.65 9.35 2.26
N PRO A 230 -0.88 8.44 3.22
CA PRO A 230 0.17 7.98 4.13
C PRO A 230 1.32 7.34 3.35
N MET A 231 2.54 7.74 3.66
CA MET A 231 3.78 7.26 3.02
C MET A 231 4.85 6.99 4.06
N ALA A 232 5.77 6.10 3.72
CA ALA A 232 6.98 5.84 4.49
C ALA A 232 8.22 6.15 3.65
N PHE A 233 9.28 6.56 4.31
CA PHE A 233 10.54 6.98 3.74
C PHE A 233 11.70 6.11 4.28
N PRO A 234 12.81 5.97 3.54
CA PRO A 234 13.94 5.14 3.93
C PRO A 234 14.61 5.48 5.27
N ASP A 235 14.50 6.71 5.73
CA ASP A 235 14.98 7.11 7.07
C ASP A 235 14.06 6.68 8.21
N GLY A 236 12.97 5.96 7.91
CA GLY A 236 12.00 5.44 8.89
C GLY A 236 10.91 6.42 9.31
N HIS A 237 10.92 7.66 8.81
CA HIS A 237 9.79 8.55 9.07
C HIS A 237 8.58 8.23 8.18
N ALA A 238 7.40 8.62 8.63
CA ALA A 238 6.17 8.58 7.83
C ALA A 238 5.50 9.94 7.81
N ASP A 239 4.98 10.32 6.66
CA ASP A 239 4.26 11.57 6.44
C ASP A 239 3.04 11.31 5.54
N SER A 240 2.13 12.28 5.51
CA SER A 240 0.95 12.21 4.64
C SER A 240 1.05 13.32 3.59
N LYS A 241 1.36 12.93 2.36
CA LYS A 241 1.58 13.85 1.23
C LYS A 241 0.66 13.51 0.06
N ASN A 242 0.32 14.49 -0.76
CA ASN A 242 -0.39 14.24 -1.99
C ASN A 242 0.60 13.71 -3.06
N PRO A 243 0.39 12.51 -3.66
CA PRO A 243 1.24 12.01 -4.72
C PRO A 243 1.40 12.97 -5.91
N LEU A 244 0.41 13.81 -6.17
CA LEU A 244 0.45 14.79 -7.26
C LEU A 244 1.41 15.97 -7.01
N ASP A 245 1.84 16.16 -5.78
CA ASP A 245 2.86 17.15 -5.42
C ASP A 245 4.29 16.61 -5.60
N ALA A 246 4.42 15.29 -5.84
CA ALA A 246 5.72 14.67 -6.08
C ALA A 246 6.29 15.05 -7.44
N THR A 247 7.60 14.87 -7.59
CA THR A 247 8.30 15.03 -8.86
C THR A 247 7.63 14.16 -9.95
N PRO A 248 7.35 14.70 -11.14
CA PRO A 248 6.84 13.90 -12.25
C PRO A 248 7.76 12.72 -12.56
N GLY A 249 7.16 11.54 -12.79
CA GLY A 249 7.89 10.35 -13.16
C GLY A 249 8.52 10.45 -14.56
N VAL A 250 9.47 9.58 -14.83
CA VAL A 250 9.95 9.31 -16.19
C VAL A 250 9.18 8.13 -16.78
N GLY A 251 9.11 8.05 -18.11
CA GLY A 251 8.41 6.96 -18.80
C GLY A 251 8.95 5.59 -18.36
N ASN A 252 8.06 4.64 -18.18
CA ASN A 252 8.42 3.27 -17.83
C ASN A 252 9.02 2.56 -19.04
N VAL A 253 10.30 2.27 -18.96
CA VAL A 253 11.06 1.57 -20.02
C VAL A 253 10.71 0.09 -20.15
N LEU A 254 10.00 -0.47 -19.17
CA LEU A 254 9.59 -1.87 -19.12
C LEU A 254 8.20 -2.12 -19.73
N GLY A 255 7.60 -1.11 -20.37
CA GLY A 255 6.46 -1.27 -21.27
C GLY A 255 5.08 -1.08 -20.65
N GLU A 256 4.97 -0.80 -19.37
CA GLU A 256 3.67 -0.53 -18.76
C GLU A 256 3.57 0.88 -18.19
N GLY A 257 2.62 1.61 -18.74
CA GLY A 257 2.07 2.82 -18.13
C GLY A 257 2.91 4.07 -18.30
N SER A 258 2.23 5.11 -18.02
CA SER A 258 2.63 6.50 -18.03
C SER A 258 3.65 6.81 -16.93
N ASP A 259 4.14 8.01 -16.99
CA ASP A 259 5.00 8.74 -16.05
C ASP A 259 4.46 8.70 -14.61
N GLU A 260 4.49 7.52 -13.98
CA GLU A 260 3.97 7.32 -12.62
C GLU A 260 4.89 7.96 -11.59
N ARG A 261 4.39 9.01 -10.94
CA ARG A 261 5.03 9.63 -9.78
C ARG A 261 5.26 8.60 -8.67
N LEU A 262 6.27 8.78 -7.86
CA LEU A 262 6.69 7.88 -6.78
C LEU A 262 7.27 6.54 -7.25
N ASN A 263 6.83 6.03 -8.38
CA ASN A 263 7.36 4.78 -8.95
C ASN A 263 8.57 5.00 -9.83
N ASN A 264 8.42 5.88 -10.81
CA ASN A 264 9.40 6.11 -11.86
C ASN A 264 10.11 7.44 -11.65
N THR A 265 10.56 7.71 -10.43
CA THR A 265 11.29 8.95 -10.12
C THR A 265 12.52 9.08 -10.98
N PRO A 266 12.77 10.26 -11.59
CA PRO A 266 14.02 10.53 -12.29
C PRO A 266 15.23 10.17 -11.43
N ASP A 267 16.21 9.47 -11.99
CA ASP A 267 17.39 8.92 -11.31
C ASP A 267 17.06 7.90 -10.18
N GLY A 268 15.85 7.33 -10.17
CA GLY A 268 15.43 6.28 -9.26
C GLY A 268 15.58 6.65 -7.78
N VAL A 269 16.28 5.82 -7.01
CA VAL A 269 16.53 6.07 -5.57
C VAL A 269 17.52 7.20 -5.30
N ARG A 270 18.22 7.68 -6.32
CA ARG A 270 19.07 8.88 -6.22
C ARG A 270 18.29 10.18 -6.47
N GLY A 271 17.08 10.07 -6.99
CA GLY A 271 16.19 11.20 -7.22
C GLY A 271 15.39 11.59 -5.98
N VAL A 272 14.64 12.67 -6.12
CA VAL A 272 13.82 13.29 -5.08
C VAL A 272 12.36 13.26 -5.52
N ASP A 273 11.46 12.80 -4.64
CA ASP A 273 10.01 12.87 -4.86
C ASP A 273 9.43 14.19 -4.33
N TYR A 274 9.91 14.64 -3.16
CA TYR A 274 9.38 15.84 -2.48
C TYR A 274 10.47 16.80 -2.03
#